data_c45adb35438a60ad976a9b4dbce09f9e
#
_entry.id   c45adb35438a60ad976a9b4dbce09f9e
#
_cell.length_a   1.000
_cell.length_b   1.000
_cell.length_c   1.000
_cell.angle_alpha   90.00
_cell.angle_beta   90.00
_cell.angle_gamma   90.00
#
_symmetry.space_group_name_H-M   'P 1'
#
loop_
_entity.id
_entity.type
_entity.pdbx_description
1 polymer ?
#
loop_
_entity_poly.entity_id
_entity_poly.type
_entity_poly.pdbx_seq_one_letter_code
_entity_poly.pdbx_strand_id
1 'polypeptide(L)'
;SAPAGPAFEGAQIEQGMRGEPGAIAGVKIARQIGNILLDVIPGPGREPLFVKGICGSGLIDAVAALRQCNVIRQDGYLLQSPSEEKLPPFLAERITDKGFMLYQSSEGKHVYLTQKDIRQFQLAKASVQAGIEMLLRRQEITLAQVDTLYIAGVFGGHISKRNAVLTGLFPDIAPEKLVIAGNAAGKGAAQALLSETFLEQTEWIGSHAGHVELAQQEEFQQQFMDAMAIVPW
;
A
#
# COMPACT_ATOMS: atom_id res chain seq x y z
N SER A 1 -14.46 8.25 1.05
CA SER A 1 -13.26 7.49 0.67
C SER A 1 -12.51 8.23 -0.43
N ALA A 2 -11.19 8.26 -0.36
CA ALA A 2 -10.40 8.86 -1.43
C ALA A 2 -10.45 7.99 -2.69
N PRO A 3 -10.33 8.58 -3.91
CA PRO A 3 -10.38 7.85 -5.18
C PRO A 3 -9.05 7.10 -5.44
N ALA A 4 -8.66 6.20 -4.53
CA ALA A 4 -7.37 5.50 -4.57
C ALA A 4 -7.28 4.44 -5.69
N GLY A 5 -8.39 4.07 -6.30
CA GLY A 5 -8.42 2.98 -7.27
C GLY A 5 -8.13 1.60 -6.65
N PRO A 6 -8.12 0.53 -7.45
CA PRO A 6 -8.02 -0.84 -6.96
C PRO A 6 -6.59 -1.42 -6.95
N ALA A 7 -5.54 -0.58 -6.99
CA ALA A 7 -4.15 -1.05 -7.05
C ALA A 7 -3.77 -1.93 -5.85
N PHE A 8 -4.21 -1.56 -4.64
CA PHE A 8 -3.96 -2.35 -3.44
C PHE A 8 -4.79 -3.65 -3.34
N GLU A 9 -5.77 -3.81 -4.22
CA GLU A 9 -6.51 -5.06 -4.40
C GLU A 9 -5.88 -5.98 -5.47
N GLY A 10 -4.76 -5.55 -6.05
CA GLY A 10 -4.04 -6.25 -7.12
C GLY A 10 -4.53 -5.95 -8.52
N ALA A 11 -5.60 -5.18 -8.69
CA ALA A 11 -6.06 -4.76 -10.01
C ALA A 11 -5.18 -3.61 -10.55
N GLN A 12 -5.00 -3.56 -11.86
CA GLN A 12 -4.11 -2.61 -12.57
C GLN A 12 -2.60 -2.80 -12.30
N ILE A 13 -2.23 -3.78 -11.49
CA ILE A 13 -0.86 -4.25 -11.30
C ILE A 13 -0.65 -5.43 -12.26
N GLU A 14 0.47 -5.45 -13.00
CA GLU A 14 0.66 -6.41 -14.11
C GLU A 14 0.58 -7.87 -13.65
N GLN A 15 1.22 -8.20 -12.55
CA GLN A 15 1.11 -9.51 -11.90
C GLN A 15 0.45 -9.41 -10.53
N GLY A 16 -0.49 -8.46 -10.41
CA GLY A 16 -1.26 -8.25 -9.19
C GLY A 16 -2.31 -9.33 -8.98
N MET A 17 -2.54 -9.67 -7.72
CA MET A 17 -3.58 -10.60 -7.32
C MET A 17 -4.10 -10.30 -5.93
N ARG A 18 -5.21 -10.91 -5.56
CA ARG A 18 -5.73 -10.84 -4.19
C ARG A 18 -4.79 -11.56 -3.22
N GLY A 19 -4.98 -11.33 -1.93
CA GLY A 19 -4.29 -12.05 -0.86
C GLY A 19 -4.73 -13.51 -0.77
N GLU A 20 -4.32 -14.32 -1.74
CA GLU A 20 -4.67 -15.74 -1.90
C GLU A 20 -3.40 -16.60 -1.94
N PRO A 21 -3.50 -17.93 -1.81
CA PRO A 21 -2.37 -18.83 -1.89
C PRO A 21 -1.52 -18.64 -3.14
N GLY A 22 -0.22 -18.42 -2.93
CA GLY A 22 0.76 -18.11 -3.98
C GLY A 22 1.00 -16.62 -4.22
N ALA A 23 0.30 -15.72 -3.51
CA ALA A 23 0.59 -14.29 -3.56
C ALA A 23 1.80 -13.93 -2.70
N ILE A 24 2.70 -13.11 -3.23
CA ILE A 24 3.74 -12.43 -2.44
C ILE A 24 3.03 -11.39 -1.56
N ALA A 25 3.04 -11.60 -0.25
CA ALA A 25 2.42 -10.73 0.74
C ALA A 25 3.42 -9.83 1.48
N GLY A 26 4.71 -10.17 1.44
CA GLY A 26 5.78 -9.37 2.02
C GLY A 26 7.09 -9.50 1.26
N VAL A 27 7.90 -8.43 1.28
CA VAL A 27 9.20 -8.36 0.62
C VAL A 27 10.21 -7.71 1.56
N LYS A 28 11.34 -8.39 1.79
CA LYS A 28 12.46 -7.86 2.58
C LYS A 28 13.76 -8.04 1.83
N ILE A 29 14.58 -6.99 1.78
CA ILE A 29 15.93 -7.05 1.22
C ILE A 29 16.91 -7.32 2.36
N ALA A 30 17.43 -8.54 2.39
CA ALA A 30 18.41 -9.00 3.38
C ALA A 30 19.85 -8.78 2.87
N ARG A 31 20.35 -7.53 3.02
CA ARG A 31 21.67 -7.12 2.52
C ARG A 31 22.81 -7.99 3.07
N GLN A 32 22.70 -8.46 4.32
CA GLN A 32 23.74 -9.28 4.98
C GLN A 32 23.96 -10.62 4.30
N ILE A 33 22.91 -11.21 3.74
CA ILE A 33 22.96 -12.50 3.04
C ILE A 33 22.89 -12.36 1.52
N GLY A 34 22.79 -11.11 1.00
CA GLY A 34 22.72 -10.85 -0.43
C GLY A 34 21.49 -11.45 -1.10
N ASN A 35 20.32 -11.36 -0.48
CA ASN A 35 19.09 -11.97 -1.02
C ASN A 35 17.83 -11.13 -0.76
N ILE A 36 16.78 -11.45 -1.52
CA ILE A 36 15.42 -10.98 -1.30
C ILE A 36 14.63 -12.10 -0.64
N LEU A 37 14.05 -11.80 0.52
CA LEU A 37 13.15 -12.69 1.23
C LEU A 37 11.72 -12.33 0.90
N LEU A 38 10.95 -13.32 0.46
CA LEU A 38 9.55 -13.18 0.10
C LEU A 38 8.69 -13.92 1.13
N ASP A 39 7.69 -13.23 1.65
CA ASP A 39 6.62 -13.85 2.41
C ASP A 39 5.49 -14.18 1.42
N VAL A 40 5.20 -15.47 1.25
CA VAL A 40 4.23 -15.95 0.27
C VAL A 40 3.09 -16.65 1.01
N ILE A 41 1.85 -16.27 0.70
CA ILE A 41 0.66 -16.85 1.35
C ILE A 41 0.60 -18.35 1.05
N PRO A 42 0.62 -19.21 2.10
CA PRO A 42 0.62 -20.66 1.93
C PRO A 42 -0.69 -21.17 1.36
N GLY A 43 -0.64 -22.25 0.57
CA GLY A 43 -1.80 -23.01 0.12
C GLY A 43 -2.33 -23.96 1.19
N PRO A 44 -3.54 -24.50 1.02
CA PRO A 44 -4.04 -25.57 1.85
C PRO A 44 -3.23 -26.84 1.58
N GLY A 45 -2.58 -27.40 2.61
CA GLY A 45 -1.86 -28.66 2.51
C GLY A 45 -0.34 -28.52 2.38
N ARG A 46 0.34 -29.63 1.98
CA ARG A 46 1.81 -29.71 1.83
C ARG A 46 2.28 -29.57 0.37
N GLU A 47 1.46 -29.06 -0.52
CA GLU A 47 1.84 -28.88 -1.92
C GLU A 47 2.96 -27.84 -2.08
N PRO A 48 3.84 -28.00 -3.07
CA PRO A 48 4.84 -26.98 -3.36
C PRO A 48 4.18 -25.63 -3.61
N LEU A 49 4.68 -24.60 -2.93
CA LEU A 49 4.14 -23.26 -3.05
C LEU A 49 4.63 -22.63 -4.36
N PHE A 50 3.75 -22.48 -5.32
CA PHE A 50 4.03 -21.73 -6.55
C PHE A 50 3.69 -20.25 -6.36
N VAL A 51 4.69 -19.39 -6.55
CA VAL A 51 4.45 -17.95 -6.58
C VAL A 51 3.71 -17.58 -7.86
N LYS A 52 2.56 -16.92 -7.70
CA LYS A 52 1.66 -16.58 -8.82
C LYS A 52 1.67 -15.08 -9.15
N GLY A 53 1.91 -14.24 -8.15
CA GLY A 53 1.87 -12.79 -8.29
C GLY A 53 2.12 -12.08 -6.98
N ILE A 54 1.73 -10.81 -6.90
CA ILE A 54 1.92 -9.95 -5.74
C ILE A 54 0.57 -9.39 -5.28
N CYS A 55 0.28 -9.43 -3.99
CA CYS A 55 -0.89 -8.75 -3.44
C CYS A 55 -0.53 -7.35 -2.91
N GLY A 56 -1.54 -6.59 -2.49
CA GLY A 56 -1.35 -5.20 -2.10
C GLY A 56 -0.36 -4.97 -0.97
N SER A 57 -0.32 -5.83 0.05
CA SER A 57 0.69 -5.73 1.13
C SER A 57 2.10 -6.00 0.61
N GLY A 58 2.26 -6.99 -0.25
CA GLY A 58 3.52 -7.27 -0.93
C GLY A 58 3.97 -6.13 -1.83
N LEU A 59 3.06 -5.46 -2.52
CA LEU A 59 3.35 -4.28 -3.35
C LEU A 59 3.90 -3.14 -2.49
N ILE A 60 3.28 -2.82 -1.35
CA ILE A 60 3.75 -1.79 -0.41
C ILE A 60 5.15 -2.14 0.09
N ASP A 61 5.35 -3.39 0.50
CA ASP A 61 6.64 -3.87 1.01
C ASP A 61 7.73 -3.84 -0.07
N ALA A 62 7.41 -4.27 -1.30
CA ALA A 62 8.33 -4.24 -2.44
C ALA A 62 8.77 -2.80 -2.76
N VAL A 63 7.81 -1.88 -2.88
CA VAL A 63 8.11 -0.45 -3.16
C VAL A 63 8.96 0.13 -2.03
N ALA A 64 8.62 -0.10 -0.76
CA ALA A 64 9.39 0.39 0.38
C ALA A 64 10.83 -0.17 0.40
N ALA A 65 10.98 -1.48 0.19
CA ALA A 65 12.28 -2.14 0.21
C ALA A 65 13.19 -1.68 -0.94
N LEU A 66 12.64 -1.56 -2.16
CA LEU A 66 13.38 -1.10 -3.33
C LEU A 66 13.70 0.40 -3.27
N ARG A 67 12.82 1.21 -2.67
CA ARG A 67 13.07 2.62 -2.40
C ARG A 67 14.24 2.82 -1.42
N GLN A 68 14.32 2.02 -0.35
CA GLN A 68 15.42 2.05 0.61
C GLN A 68 16.76 1.60 0.02
N CYS A 69 16.73 0.87 -1.09
CA CYS A 69 17.92 0.41 -1.80
C CYS A 69 18.27 1.25 -3.03
N ASN A 70 17.60 2.39 -3.25
CA ASN A 70 17.73 3.25 -4.42
C ASN A 70 17.44 2.58 -5.77
N VAL A 71 16.78 1.44 -5.79
CA VAL A 71 16.27 0.81 -7.02
C VAL A 71 15.05 1.56 -7.55
N ILE A 72 14.26 2.15 -6.64
CA ILE A 72 13.21 3.11 -6.96
C ILE A 72 13.63 4.48 -6.42
N ARG A 73 13.59 5.52 -7.24
CA ARG A 73 13.86 6.91 -6.85
C ARG A 73 12.64 7.55 -6.15
N GLN A 74 12.82 8.71 -5.54
CA GLN A 74 11.74 9.43 -4.83
C GLN A 74 10.56 9.79 -5.74
N ASP A 75 10.85 10.13 -6.99
CA ASP A 75 9.86 10.44 -8.02
C ASP A 75 9.13 9.20 -8.56
N GLY A 76 9.47 8.00 -8.05
CA GLY A 76 8.91 6.72 -8.49
C GLY A 76 9.57 6.15 -9.74
N TYR A 77 10.71 6.70 -10.19
CA TYR A 77 11.45 6.11 -11.30
C TYR A 77 12.09 4.79 -10.85
N LEU A 78 11.79 3.71 -11.55
CA LEU A 78 12.43 2.41 -11.41
C LEU A 78 13.66 2.37 -12.30
N LEU A 79 14.84 2.04 -11.76
CA LEU A 79 16.06 1.90 -12.56
C LEU A 79 15.85 0.92 -13.71
N GLN A 80 16.28 1.33 -14.89
CA GLN A 80 16.18 0.54 -16.14
C GLN A 80 17.48 -0.19 -16.46
N SER A 81 18.59 0.22 -15.83
CA SER A 81 19.90 -0.40 -16.01
C SER A 81 20.65 -0.51 -14.69
N PRO A 82 21.41 -1.61 -14.47
CA PRO A 82 22.30 -1.74 -13.31
C PRO A 82 23.37 -0.67 -13.22
N SER A 83 23.70 0.01 -14.32
CA SER A 83 24.73 1.06 -14.40
C SER A 83 24.28 2.42 -13.88
N GLU A 84 22.98 2.63 -13.67
CA GLU A 84 22.43 3.92 -13.23
C GLU A 84 22.72 4.23 -11.76
N GLU A 85 22.96 3.23 -10.94
CA GLU A 85 23.20 3.37 -9.51
C GLU A 85 24.18 2.29 -9.03
N LYS A 86 24.98 2.61 -8.02
CA LYS A 86 25.91 1.62 -7.42
C LYS A 86 25.13 0.67 -6.51
N LEU A 87 24.69 -0.44 -7.07
CA LEU A 87 23.93 -1.46 -6.36
C LEU A 87 24.78 -2.69 -6.01
N PRO A 88 24.43 -3.42 -4.92
CA PRO A 88 24.95 -4.76 -4.70
C PRO A 88 24.60 -5.68 -5.90
N PRO A 89 25.49 -6.63 -6.28
CA PRO A 89 25.30 -7.49 -7.45
C PRO A 89 23.95 -8.21 -7.48
N PHE A 90 23.50 -8.76 -6.35
CA PHE A 90 22.25 -9.49 -6.24
C PHE A 90 20.98 -8.64 -6.51
N LEU A 91 21.07 -7.31 -6.41
CA LEU A 91 20.01 -6.39 -6.82
C LEU A 91 20.18 -5.95 -8.28
N ALA A 92 21.43 -5.68 -8.69
CA ALA A 92 21.75 -5.26 -10.05
C ALA A 92 21.31 -6.31 -11.11
N GLU A 93 21.54 -7.59 -10.84
CA GLU A 93 21.16 -8.73 -11.69
C GLU A 93 19.63 -8.91 -11.84
N ARG A 94 18.83 -8.26 -11.00
CA ARG A 94 17.36 -8.32 -11.04
C ARG A 94 16.72 -7.19 -11.81
N ILE A 95 17.50 -6.20 -12.25
CA ILE A 95 17.03 -5.13 -13.14
C ILE A 95 17.02 -5.67 -14.58
N THR A 96 15.84 -5.72 -15.17
CA THR A 96 15.60 -6.26 -16.50
C THR A 96 14.80 -5.26 -17.37
N ASP A 97 14.68 -5.53 -18.63
CA ASP A 97 13.82 -4.79 -19.58
C ASP A 97 12.32 -4.82 -19.22
N LYS A 98 11.89 -5.84 -18.45
CA LYS A 98 10.52 -5.99 -17.96
C LYS A 98 10.27 -5.27 -16.64
N GLY A 99 11.31 -4.85 -15.93
CA GLY A 99 11.25 -4.25 -14.61
C GLY A 99 12.14 -4.98 -13.61
N PHE A 100 11.89 -4.82 -12.32
CA PHE A 100 12.65 -5.46 -11.25
C PHE A 100 12.09 -6.85 -10.94
N MET A 101 12.93 -7.88 -11.07
CA MET A 101 12.55 -9.28 -10.84
C MET A 101 12.52 -9.60 -9.35
N LEU A 102 11.31 -9.70 -8.78
CA LEU A 102 11.11 -10.08 -7.38
C LEU A 102 11.32 -11.57 -7.16
N TYR A 103 10.80 -12.40 -8.05
CA TYR A 103 10.83 -13.85 -7.96
C TYR A 103 11.21 -14.51 -9.28
N GLN A 104 12.00 -15.56 -9.18
CA GLN A 104 12.39 -16.42 -10.30
C GLN A 104 12.24 -17.88 -9.86
N SER A 105 11.49 -18.69 -10.61
CA SER A 105 11.43 -20.13 -10.45
C SER A 105 12.39 -20.86 -11.36
N SER A 106 12.71 -22.11 -11.03
CA SER A 106 13.44 -23.02 -11.90
C SER A 106 12.70 -23.38 -13.18
N GLU A 107 11.38 -23.21 -13.20
CA GLU A 107 10.50 -23.49 -14.34
C GLU A 107 10.31 -22.28 -15.28
N GLY A 108 11.07 -21.20 -15.08
CA GLY A 108 10.98 -20.00 -15.90
C GLY A 108 9.81 -19.08 -15.59
N LYS A 109 9.09 -19.30 -14.51
CA LYS A 109 8.08 -18.35 -14.01
C LYS A 109 8.75 -17.25 -13.22
N HIS A 110 8.45 -16.00 -13.53
CA HIS A 110 9.01 -14.83 -12.87
C HIS A 110 7.89 -13.90 -12.41
N VAL A 111 8.13 -13.19 -11.31
CA VAL A 111 7.28 -12.07 -10.89
C VAL A 111 8.12 -10.81 -10.91
N TYR A 112 7.65 -9.82 -11.64
CA TYR A 112 8.29 -8.52 -11.82
C TYR A 112 7.47 -7.42 -11.13
N LEU A 113 8.16 -6.39 -10.68
CA LEU A 113 7.57 -5.10 -10.37
C LEU A 113 7.95 -4.15 -11.51
N THR A 114 6.97 -3.62 -12.22
CA THR A 114 7.17 -2.78 -13.40
C THR A 114 7.08 -1.30 -13.07
N GLN A 115 7.58 -0.44 -13.97
CA GLN A 115 7.40 1.02 -13.83
C GLN A 115 5.92 1.40 -13.79
N LYS A 116 5.07 0.69 -14.54
CA LYS A 116 3.62 0.90 -14.55
C LYS A 116 3.01 0.59 -13.17
N ASP A 117 3.42 -0.49 -12.52
CA ASP A 117 2.94 -0.86 -11.20
C ASP A 117 3.30 0.21 -10.16
N ILE A 118 4.51 0.76 -10.24
CA ILE A 118 4.94 1.85 -9.36
C ILE A 118 4.08 3.09 -9.59
N ARG A 119 3.72 3.43 -10.83
CA ARG A 119 2.80 4.54 -11.11
C ARG A 119 1.41 4.30 -10.52
N GLN A 120 0.87 3.08 -10.61
CA GLN A 120 -0.39 2.74 -9.97
C GLN A 120 -0.31 2.86 -8.45
N PHE A 121 0.79 2.40 -7.86
CA PHE A 121 1.05 2.61 -6.43
C PHE A 121 1.08 4.08 -6.05
N GLN A 122 1.80 4.93 -6.81
CA GLN A 122 1.88 6.37 -6.57
C GLN A 122 0.50 7.05 -6.62
N LEU A 123 -0.31 6.74 -7.63
CA LEU A 123 -1.66 7.27 -7.76
C LEU A 123 -2.53 6.90 -6.56
N ALA A 124 -2.49 5.63 -6.15
CA ALA A 124 -3.28 5.15 -5.01
C ALA A 124 -2.85 5.80 -3.69
N LYS A 125 -1.54 5.84 -3.41
CA LYS A 125 -1.02 6.45 -2.17
C LYS A 125 -1.24 7.96 -2.13
N ALA A 126 -1.03 8.65 -3.25
CA ALA A 126 -1.22 10.10 -3.34
C ALA A 126 -2.68 10.50 -3.07
N SER A 127 -3.63 9.71 -3.56
CA SER A 127 -5.04 9.91 -3.30
C SER A 127 -5.40 9.77 -1.81
N VAL A 128 -4.80 8.79 -1.11
CA VAL A 128 -5.00 8.61 0.33
C VAL A 128 -4.38 9.77 1.10
N GLN A 129 -3.13 10.12 0.80
CA GLN A 129 -2.42 11.23 1.45
C GLN A 129 -3.15 12.55 1.27
N ALA A 130 -3.44 12.94 0.03
CA ALA A 130 -4.17 14.19 -0.27
C ALA A 130 -5.54 14.22 0.41
N GLY A 131 -6.26 13.09 0.46
CA GLY A 131 -7.54 12.99 1.15
C GLY A 131 -7.42 13.26 2.65
N ILE A 132 -6.40 12.73 3.31
CA ILE A 132 -6.14 12.98 4.75
C ILE A 132 -5.77 14.46 4.97
N GLU A 133 -4.87 15.02 4.17
CA GLU A 133 -4.47 16.42 4.27
C GLU A 133 -5.64 17.38 4.08
N MET A 134 -6.53 17.12 3.12
CA MET A 134 -7.76 17.90 2.92
C MET A 134 -8.69 17.84 4.13
N LEU A 135 -8.85 16.68 4.76
CA LEU A 135 -9.66 16.55 5.96
C LEU A 135 -9.06 17.31 7.14
N LEU A 136 -7.75 17.23 7.35
CA LEU A 136 -7.05 17.98 8.41
C LEU A 136 -7.24 19.49 8.22
N ARG A 137 -7.02 20.01 7.01
CA ARG A 137 -7.20 21.43 6.69
C ARG A 137 -8.65 21.89 6.91
N ARG A 138 -9.63 21.09 6.45
CA ARG A 138 -11.03 21.43 6.62
C ARG A 138 -11.48 21.49 8.08
N GLN A 139 -10.85 20.67 8.93
CA GLN A 139 -11.09 20.69 10.38
C GLN A 139 -10.19 21.68 11.12
N GLU A 140 -9.33 22.40 10.43
CA GLU A 140 -8.36 23.35 11.00
C GLU A 140 -7.48 22.72 12.09
N ILE A 141 -7.15 21.41 11.92
CA ILE A 141 -6.29 20.65 12.82
C ILE A 141 -5.00 20.22 12.13
N THR A 142 -3.97 20.02 12.90
CA THR A 142 -2.68 19.46 12.46
C THR A 142 -2.62 17.95 12.73
N LEU A 143 -1.71 17.26 12.06
CA LEU A 143 -1.47 15.83 12.30
C LEU A 143 -1.11 15.53 13.77
N ALA A 144 -0.43 16.43 14.46
CA ALA A 144 -0.07 16.28 15.88
C ALA A 144 -1.30 16.20 16.81
N GLN A 145 -2.41 16.84 16.42
CA GLN A 145 -3.67 16.86 17.16
C GLN A 145 -4.56 15.63 16.87
N VAL A 146 -4.13 14.76 15.96
CA VAL A 146 -4.82 13.49 15.71
C VAL A 146 -4.52 12.51 16.84
N ASP A 147 -5.53 12.08 17.55
CA ASP A 147 -5.39 11.08 18.64
C ASP A 147 -5.23 9.68 18.09
N THR A 148 -6.03 9.31 17.08
CA THR A 148 -6.02 7.96 16.51
C THR A 148 -6.36 7.99 15.05
N LEU A 149 -5.58 7.22 14.24
CA LEU A 149 -5.88 6.92 12.85
C LEU A 149 -6.33 5.46 12.74
N TYR A 150 -7.61 5.26 12.43
CA TYR A 150 -8.15 3.93 12.22
C TYR A 150 -7.98 3.49 10.76
N ILE A 151 -7.33 2.35 10.57
CA ILE A 151 -7.18 1.71 9.27
C ILE A 151 -8.23 0.60 9.18
N ALA A 152 -9.34 0.90 8.50
CA ALA A 152 -10.44 -0.02 8.30
C ALA A 152 -10.30 -0.78 6.97
N GLY A 153 -10.88 -1.96 6.93
CA GLY A 153 -10.86 -2.86 5.78
C GLY A 153 -9.99 -4.09 6.02
N VAL A 154 -10.31 -5.17 5.30
CA VAL A 154 -9.60 -6.47 5.43
C VAL A 154 -8.11 -6.31 5.05
N PHE A 155 -7.82 -5.47 4.07
CA PHE A 155 -6.48 -5.20 3.59
C PHE A 155 -5.56 -4.60 4.69
N GLY A 156 -6.08 -3.69 5.53
CA GLY A 156 -5.30 -3.00 6.56
C GLY A 156 -4.60 -3.92 7.56
N GLY A 157 -5.16 -5.11 7.82
CA GLY A 157 -4.61 -6.09 8.78
C GLY A 157 -3.28 -6.72 8.34
N HIS A 158 -2.92 -6.62 7.07
CA HIS A 158 -1.71 -7.23 6.50
C HIS A 158 -0.65 -6.21 6.08
N ILE A 159 -0.91 -4.92 6.26
CA ILE A 159 0.03 -3.85 5.89
C ILE A 159 1.10 -3.69 6.96
N SER A 160 2.35 -3.64 6.55
CA SER A 160 3.45 -3.17 7.39
C SER A 160 3.29 -1.68 7.66
N LYS A 161 2.94 -1.29 8.90
CA LYS A 161 2.81 0.13 9.31
C LYS A 161 4.07 0.93 8.96
N ARG A 162 5.26 0.35 9.23
CA ARG A 162 6.55 0.96 8.92
C ARG A 162 6.70 1.25 7.43
N ASN A 163 6.41 0.27 6.57
CA ASN A 163 6.58 0.41 5.13
C ASN A 163 5.53 1.35 4.53
N ALA A 164 4.32 1.38 5.08
CA ALA A 164 3.29 2.34 4.71
C ALA A 164 3.70 3.79 5.04
N VAL A 165 4.32 4.04 6.19
CA VAL A 165 4.89 5.35 6.55
C VAL A 165 6.08 5.69 5.65
N LEU A 166 7.02 4.77 5.44
CA LEU A 166 8.19 4.99 4.57
C LEU A 166 7.84 5.37 3.14
N THR A 167 6.73 4.85 2.63
CA THR A 167 6.27 5.15 1.27
C THR A 167 5.35 6.37 1.20
N GLY A 168 4.98 6.95 2.34
CA GLY A 168 4.04 8.06 2.44
C GLY A 168 2.57 7.65 2.22
N LEU A 169 2.24 6.36 2.32
CA LEU A 169 0.85 5.90 2.28
C LEU A 169 0.11 6.29 3.57
N PHE A 170 0.79 6.18 4.73
CA PHE A 170 0.29 6.63 6.01
C PHE A 170 1.15 7.78 6.54
N PRO A 171 0.54 8.71 7.31
CA PRO A 171 1.29 9.78 7.95
C PRO A 171 2.29 9.24 8.98
N ASP A 172 3.39 9.99 9.18
CA ASP A 172 4.38 9.70 10.20
C ASP A 172 3.87 10.15 11.59
N ILE A 173 3.00 9.32 12.16
CA ILE A 173 2.48 9.48 13.53
C ILE A 173 2.96 8.33 14.40
N ALA A 174 2.90 8.53 15.72
CA ALA A 174 3.30 7.53 16.69
C ALA A 174 2.59 6.17 16.42
N PRO A 175 3.31 5.05 16.40
CA PRO A 175 2.75 3.74 16.01
C PRO A 175 1.53 3.29 16.83
N GLU A 176 1.44 3.73 18.09
CA GLU A 176 0.31 3.48 18.99
C GLU A 176 -0.98 4.21 18.56
N LYS A 177 -0.85 5.32 17.82
CA LYS A 177 -1.98 6.05 17.25
C LYS A 177 -2.52 5.39 15.97
N LEU A 178 -1.79 4.45 15.36
CA LEU A 178 -2.24 3.67 14.21
C LEU A 178 -2.97 2.41 14.66
N VAL A 179 -4.28 2.38 14.53
CA VAL A 179 -5.13 1.25 14.95
C VAL A 179 -5.69 0.52 13.75
N ILE A 180 -5.41 -0.77 13.64
CA ILE A 180 -5.99 -1.65 12.62
C ILE A 180 -7.38 -2.08 13.07
N ALA A 181 -8.42 -1.54 12.47
CA ALA A 181 -9.83 -1.83 12.81
C ALA A 181 -10.35 -3.11 12.12
N GLY A 182 -9.66 -3.62 11.11
CA GLY A 182 -10.07 -4.78 10.34
C GLY A 182 -11.38 -4.52 9.57
N ASN A 183 -12.23 -5.54 9.44
CA ASN A 183 -13.53 -5.40 8.77
C ASN A 183 -14.54 -4.62 9.63
N ALA A 184 -14.32 -3.31 9.78
CA ALA A 184 -15.17 -2.43 10.58
C ALA A 184 -16.59 -2.33 10.00
N ALA A 185 -16.73 -2.29 8.68
CA ALA A 185 -18.04 -2.23 8.01
C ALA A 185 -18.89 -3.48 8.32
N GLY A 186 -18.29 -4.68 8.19
CA GLY A 186 -19.00 -5.93 8.51
C GLY A 186 -19.36 -6.04 10.00
N LYS A 187 -18.46 -5.60 10.90
CA LYS A 187 -18.76 -5.56 12.34
C LYS A 187 -19.89 -4.58 12.66
N GLY A 188 -19.86 -3.38 12.05
CA GLY A 188 -20.92 -2.38 12.23
C GLY A 188 -22.28 -2.88 11.75
N ALA A 189 -22.31 -3.49 10.55
CA ALA A 189 -23.54 -4.08 10.01
C ALA A 189 -24.12 -5.20 10.92
N ALA A 190 -23.25 -6.09 11.43
CA ALA A 190 -23.67 -7.12 12.37
C ALA A 190 -24.23 -6.56 13.68
N GLN A 191 -23.61 -5.48 14.22
CA GLN A 191 -24.12 -4.81 15.42
C GLN A 191 -25.47 -4.12 15.17
N ALA A 192 -25.66 -3.47 14.02
CA ALA A 192 -26.92 -2.84 13.63
C ALA A 192 -28.06 -3.86 13.49
N LEU A 193 -27.78 -5.08 13.05
CA LEU A 193 -28.76 -6.17 12.99
C LEU A 193 -29.16 -6.71 14.37
N LEU A 194 -28.30 -6.59 15.38
CA LEU A 194 -28.50 -7.16 16.70
C LEU A 194 -29.00 -6.12 17.75
N SER A 195 -28.97 -4.84 17.45
CA SER A 195 -29.30 -3.77 18.40
C SER A 195 -30.01 -2.62 17.70
N GLU A 196 -31.25 -2.37 18.10
CA GLU A 196 -32.05 -1.24 17.60
C GLU A 196 -31.37 0.11 17.93
N THR A 197 -30.88 0.27 19.16
CA THR A 197 -30.14 1.47 19.56
C THR A 197 -28.91 1.72 18.70
N PHE A 198 -28.18 0.65 18.32
CA PHE A 198 -27.02 0.79 17.44
C PHE A 198 -27.43 1.16 16.00
N LEU A 199 -28.55 0.61 15.53
CA LEU A 199 -29.12 0.99 14.23
C LEU A 199 -29.48 2.48 14.20
N GLU A 200 -30.20 2.97 15.23
CA GLU A 200 -30.53 4.40 15.37
C GLU A 200 -29.27 5.29 15.37
N GLN A 201 -28.21 4.88 16.07
CA GLN A 201 -26.94 5.59 16.07
C GLN A 201 -26.30 5.63 14.67
N THR A 202 -26.35 4.54 13.90
CA THR A 202 -25.82 4.52 12.53
C THR A 202 -26.61 5.40 11.59
N GLU A 203 -27.94 5.46 11.72
CA GLU A 203 -28.80 6.36 10.96
C GLU A 203 -28.53 7.82 11.31
N TRP A 204 -28.36 8.12 12.60
CA TRP A 204 -27.99 9.47 13.05
C TRP A 204 -26.64 9.91 12.47
N ILE A 205 -25.60 9.05 12.53
CA ILE A 205 -24.28 9.32 11.92
C ILE A 205 -24.43 9.56 10.42
N GLY A 206 -25.19 8.71 9.70
CA GLY A 206 -25.39 8.83 8.28
C GLY A 206 -26.05 10.16 7.84
N SER A 207 -26.95 10.68 8.69
CA SER A 207 -27.65 11.96 8.43
C SER A 207 -26.84 13.20 8.84
N HIS A 208 -25.85 13.07 9.73
CA HIS A 208 -25.04 14.18 10.25
C HIS A 208 -23.60 14.20 9.72
N ALA A 209 -23.15 13.13 9.05
CA ALA A 209 -21.82 13.06 8.47
C ALA A 209 -21.65 14.05 7.31
N GLY A 210 -20.67 14.95 7.43
CA GLY A 210 -20.34 15.90 6.37
C GLY A 210 -19.63 15.19 5.21
N HIS A 211 -20.05 15.44 3.98
CA HIS A 211 -19.37 14.96 2.77
C HIS A 211 -18.44 16.02 2.19
N VAL A 212 -17.25 15.60 1.76
CA VAL A 212 -16.28 16.43 1.05
C VAL A 212 -16.06 15.84 -0.33
N GLU A 213 -16.50 16.57 -1.37
CA GLU A 213 -16.26 16.19 -2.78
C GLU A 213 -14.83 16.58 -3.16
N LEU A 214 -13.88 15.63 -2.99
CA LEU A 214 -12.46 15.90 -3.19
C LEU A 214 -12.13 16.27 -4.64
N ALA A 215 -12.77 15.62 -5.62
CA ALA A 215 -12.47 15.82 -7.03
C ALA A 215 -12.78 17.23 -7.54
N GLN A 216 -13.65 17.98 -6.86
CA GLN A 216 -14.04 19.34 -7.20
C GLN A 216 -13.19 20.41 -6.51
N GLN A 217 -12.28 20.02 -5.64
CA GLN A 217 -11.41 20.96 -4.93
C GLN A 217 -10.11 21.17 -5.73
N GLU A 218 -9.83 22.41 -6.16
CA GLU A 218 -8.56 22.75 -6.84
C GLU A 218 -7.35 22.39 -5.99
N GLU A 219 -7.42 22.63 -4.68
CA GLU A 219 -6.36 22.31 -3.72
C GLU A 219 -6.07 20.81 -3.65
N PHE A 220 -7.08 19.95 -3.87
CA PHE A 220 -6.87 18.50 -3.89
C PHE A 220 -5.96 18.08 -5.03
N GLN A 221 -6.09 18.67 -6.22
CA GLN A 221 -5.25 18.34 -7.36
C GLN A 221 -3.77 18.68 -7.08
N GLN A 222 -3.52 19.86 -6.50
CA GLN A 222 -2.15 20.23 -6.15
C GLN A 222 -1.57 19.29 -5.08
N GLN A 223 -2.30 19.02 -4.01
CA GLN A 223 -1.87 18.08 -2.97
C GLN A 223 -1.67 16.66 -3.49
N PHE A 224 -2.53 16.21 -4.41
CA PHE A 224 -2.38 14.92 -5.07
C PHE A 224 -1.08 14.84 -5.87
N MET A 225 -0.73 15.89 -6.62
CA MET A 225 0.53 15.94 -7.37
C MET A 225 1.75 15.94 -6.45
N ASP A 226 1.71 16.75 -5.38
CA ASP A 226 2.79 16.82 -4.40
C ASP A 226 2.97 15.49 -3.67
N ALA A 227 1.87 14.79 -3.40
CA ALA A 227 1.86 13.48 -2.77
C ALA A 227 2.31 12.31 -3.67
N MET A 228 2.66 12.54 -4.95
CA MET A 228 3.16 11.48 -5.84
C MET A 228 4.55 10.97 -5.46
N ALA A 229 5.35 11.78 -4.77
CA ALA A 229 6.67 11.35 -4.32
C ALA A 229 6.58 10.18 -3.30
N ILE A 230 7.49 9.21 -3.43
CA ILE A 230 7.58 8.05 -2.52
C ILE A 230 8.53 8.41 -1.38
N VAL A 231 8.02 9.15 -0.43
CA VAL A 231 8.73 9.65 0.77
C VAL A 231 7.77 9.68 1.97
N PRO A 232 8.26 9.60 3.20
CA PRO A 232 7.45 9.89 4.40
C PRO A 232 6.91 11.34 4.36
N TRP A 233 5.79 11.60 5.03
CA TRP A 233 5.14 12.93 5.10
C TRP A 233 4.78 13.32 6.51
#